data_3b1b5a000c263456e49a556bde1b1c42
#
_entry.id   3b1b5a000c263456e49a556bde1b1c42
#
_cell.length_a   1.000
_cell.length_b   1.000
_cell.length_c   1.000
_cell.angle_alpha   90.00
_cell.angle_beta   90.00
_cell.angle_gamma   90.00
#
_symmetry.space_group_name_H-M   'P 1'
#
loop_
_entity.id
_entity.type
_entity.pdbx_description
1 polymer ?
#
loop_
_entity_poly.entity_id
_entity_poly.type
_entity_poly.pdbx_seq_one_letter_code
_entity_poly.pdbx_strand_id
1 'polypeptide(L)'
;MQVTRIRVYPVKSFAGIDVGSAEVLPWGLAGDRRWGVVDASGAPVTARERNVLLTLTAEPLADGGVLLGSGYGGGGSGTDPLRVDPPTDASPIPVGHTRQGTALPAGGEADEWLSARLGMDARLVWQPDPRARTVNPANGGNPEDRMSLADAGPLLLTSEASLAQLDAWTDDATPRLDMLRFRPNIVIDGDEPFAEDDWPFVELGGVRFRVTKVCDRCSMTLIDPVTLAHGKEPIRTLAKHRRWDGLTWFGVLLAPQATGAITVGDRVLPG
;
A
#
# COMPACT_ATOMS: atom_id res chain seq x y z
N MET A 1 -10.10 7.54 -20.21
CA MET A 1 -9.37 7.39 -18.94
C MET A 1 -8.06 6.63 -19.17
N GLN A 2 -7.03 6.98 -18.41
CA GLN A 2 -5.71 6.33 -18.47
C GLN A 2 -5.11 6.20 -17.07
N VAL A 3 -4.16 5.28 -16.93
CA VAL A 3 -3.34 5.15 -15.72
C VAL A 3 -2.36 6.32 -15.66
N THR A 4 -2.42 7.12 -14.60
CA THR A 4 -1.53 8.30 -14.42
C THR A 4 -0.37 8.01 -13.47
N ARG A 5 -0.52 7.02 -12.58
CA ARG A 5 0.53 6.62 -11.65
C ARG A 5 0.41 5.14 -11.28
N ILE A 6 1.55 4.48 -11.19
CA ILE A 6 1.70 3.15 -10.58
C ILE A 6 2.69 3.28 -9.44
N ARG A 7 2.30 2.73 -8.26
CA ARG A 7 3.13 2.83 -7.06
C ARG A 7 3.25 1.50 -6.35
N VAL A 8 4.48 1.14 -6.00
CA VAL A 8 4.82 -0.07 -5.27
C VAL A 8 5.32 0.29 -3.88
N TYR A 9 4.95 -0.50 -2.88
CA TYR A 9 5.34 -0.34 -1.48
C TYR A 9 6.04 -1.61 -1.01
N PRO A 10 7.34 -1.81 -1.29
CA PRO A 10 7.99 -3.09 -1.02
C PRO A 10 7.91 -3.53 0.44
N VAL A 11 8.05 -2.58 1.37
CA VAL A 11 7.88 -2.80 2.80
C VAL A 11 6.57 -2.17 3.27
N LYS A 12 5.75 -2.96 3.97
CA LYS A 12 4.50 -2.46 4.58
C LYS A 12 4.79 -1.27 5.48
N SER A 13 3.99 -0.21 5.35
CA SER A 13 4.10 1.07 6.09
C SER A 13 5.25 1.99 5.68
N PHE A 14 6.19 1.58 4.84
CA PHE A 14 7.21 2.49 4.29
C PHE A 14 6.62 3.41 3.22
N ALA A 15 7.35 4.45 2.85
CA ALA A 15 7.08 5.21 1.64
C ALA A 15 7.12 4.27 0.43
N GLY A 16 6.21 4.49 -0.51
CA GLY A 16 6.23 3.77 -1.78
C GLY A 16 7.12 4.47 -2.80
N ILE A 17 7.34 3.80 -3.91
CA ILE A 17 8.03 4.33 -5.07
C ILE A 17 7.11 4.35 -6.29
N ASP A 18 7.21 5.37 -7.11
CA ASP A 18 6.53 5.43 -8.39
C ASP A 18 7.33 4.65 -9.43
N VAL A 19 6.65 3.86 -10.24
CA VAL A 19 7.25 3.07 -11.32
C VAL A 19 6.52 3.33 -12.63
N GLY A 20 7.24 3.28 -13.75
CA GLY A 20 6.64 3.47 -15.08
C GLY A 20 5.79 2.29 -15.53
N SER A 21 6.13 1.07 -15.05
CA SER A 21 5.38 -0.16 -15.32
C SER A 21 5.55 -1.14 -14.16
N ALA A 22 4.60 -2.07 -14.03
CA ALA A 22 4.66 -3.12 -13.03
C ALA A 22 4.05 -4.43 -13.57
N GLU A 23 4.66 -5.55 -13.20
CA GLU A 23 4.09 -6.86 -13.42
C GLU A 23 2.93 -7.11 -12.46
N VAL A 24 1.83 -7.64 -12.98
CA VAL A 24 0.64 -8.05 -12.21
C VAL A 24 0.70 -9.54 -11.95
N LEU A 25 0.72 -9.90 -10.69
CA LEU A 25 0.73 -11.26 -10.18
C LEU A 25 -0.61 -11.58 -9.50
N PRO A 26 -0.94 -12.85 -9.24
CA PRO A 26 -2.23 -13.20 -8.60
C PRO A 26 -2.49 -12.54 -7.24
N TRP A 27 -1.46 -11.99 -6.59
CA TRP A 27 -1.54 -11.35 -5.26
C TRP A 27 -1.28 -9.85 -5.29
N GLY A 28 -1.26 -9.20 -6.45
CA GLY A 28 -1.00 -7.77 -6.64
C GLY A 28 0.19 -7.48 -7.53
N LEU A 29 0.81 -6.31 -7.39
CA LEU A 29 2.00 -5.96 -8.15
C LEU A 29 3.23 -6.71 -7.65
N ALA A 30 4.14 -7.04 -8.56
CA ALA A 30 5.43 -7.62 -8.23
C ALA A 30 6.18 -6.72 -7.24
N GLY A 31 6.75 -7.31 -6.19
CA GLY A 31 7.48 -6.59 -5.14
C GLY A 31 6.62 -5.81 -4.14
N ASP A 32 5.29 -5.68 -4.34
CA ASP A 32 4.44 -4.92 -3.44
C ASP A 32 4.21 -5.64 -2.11
N ARG A 33 4.56 -4.98 -1.00
CA ARG A 33 4.32 -5.41 0.40
C ARG A 33 4.70 -6.86 0.69
N ARG A 34 5.83 -7.31 0.10
CA ARG A 34 6.42 -8.63 0.40
C ARG A 34 7.16 -8.62 1.72
N TRP A 35 7.52 -7.44 2.22
CA TRP A 35 8.23 -7.21 3.46
C TRP A 35 7.33 -6.49 4.47
N GLY A 36 7.56 -6.76 5.76
CA GLY A 36 6.87 -6.11 6.86
C GLY A 36 7.78 -5.92 8.07
N VAL A 37 7.36 -5.08 8.99
CA VAL A 37 8.08 -4.84 10.26
C VAL A 37 7.27 -5.42 11.41
N VAL A 38 7.96 -6.12 12.31
CA VAL A 38 7.39 -6.63 13.57
C VAL A 38 8.29 -6.25 14.75
N ASP A 39 7.72 -6.21 15.93
CA ASP A 39 8.48 -6.06 17.18
C ASP A 39 9.07 -7.40 17.65
N ALA A 40 9.72 -7.40 18.81
CA ALA A 40 10.34 -8.60 19.40
C ALA A 40 9.32 -9.73 19.67
N SER A 41 8.04 -9.40 19.87
CA SER A 41 6.95 -10.37 20.08
C SER A 41 6.35 -10.93 18.79
N GLY A 42 6.71 -10.37 17.63
CA GLY A 42 6.12 -10.68 16.35
C GLY A 42 4.88 -9.83 16.02
N ALA A 43 4.51 -8.87 16.84
CA ALA A 43 3.39 -7.97 16.57
C ALA A 43 3.78 -6.97 15.45
N PRO A 44 2.88 -6.69 14.48
CA PRO A 44 3.16 -5.76 13.39
C PRO A 44 3.43 -4.34 13.90
N VAL A 45 4.53 -3.75 13.46
CA VAL A 45 4.82 -2.32 13.65
C VAL A 45 4.36 -1.57 12.41
N THR A 46 3.38 -0.68 12.56
CA THR A 46 2.79 0.04 11.43
C THR A 46 2.96 1.55 11.56
N ALA A 47 2.83 2.27 10.44
CA ALA A 47 2.93 3.73 10.46
C ALA A 47 1.79 4.41 11.24
N ARG A 48 0.73 3.67 11.63
CA ARG A 48 -0.31 4.18 12.55
C ARG A 48 0.23 4.43 13.95
N GLU A 49 1.16 3.56 14.41
CA GLU A 49 1.82 3.68 15.72
C GLU A 49 3.18 4.37 15.62
N ARG A 50 3.86 4.20 14.49
CA ARG A 50 5.22 4.71 14.23
C ARG A 50 5.28 5.39 12.88
N ASN A 51 4.78 6.64 12.80
CA ASN A 51 4.68 7.40 11.55
C ASN A 51 6.06 7.65 10.89
N VAL A 52 7.16 7.57 11.63
CA VAL A 52 8.53 7.62 11.08
C VAL A 52 8.77 6.55 10.00
N LEU A 53 8.05 5.43 10.00
CA LEU A 53 8.11 4.44 8.92
C LEU A 53 7.81 5.05 7.54
N LEU A 54 7.02 6.11 7.46
CA LEU A 54 6.72 6.81 6.20
C LEU A 54 7.91 7.58 5.63
N THR A 55 8.96 7.83 6.42
CA THR A 55 10.19 8.46 5.93
C THR A 55 11.21 7.45 5.41
N LEU A 56 10.97 6.16 5.64
CA LEU A 56 11.83 5.08 5.16
C LEU A 56 11.41 4.68 3.76
N THR A 57 12.42 4.41 2.91
CA THR A 57 12.23 3.98 1.52
C THR A 57 12.67 2.54 1.33
N ALA A 58 12.13 1.88 0.33
CA ALA A 58 12.57 0.57 -0.10
C ALA A 58 12.40 0.46 -1.62
N GLU A 59 13.47 0.15 -2.33
CA GLU A 59 13.42 -0.16 -3.76
C GLU A 59 13.40 -1.67 -3.95
N PRO A 60 12.44 -2.24 -4.71
CA PRO A 60 12.40 -3.66 -4.97
C PRO A 60 13.53 -4.05 -5.91
N LEU A 61 14.17 -5.17 -5.63
CA LEU A 61 15.19 -5.77 -6.47
C LEU A 61 14.62 -6.94 -7.28
N ALA A 62 15.21 -7.22 -8.43
CA ALA A 62 14.74 -8.26 -9.35
C ALA A 62 14.72 -9.69 -8.73
N ASP A 63 15.57 -9.93 -7.73
CA ASP A 63 15.66 -11.18 -6.98
C ASP A 63 14.65 -11.30 -5.82
N GLY A 64 13.78 -10.29 -5.64
CA GLY A 64 12.81 -10.20 -4.54
C GLY A 64 13.37 -9.53 -3.28
N GLY A 65 14.65 -9.16 -3.26
CA GLY A 65 15.26 -8.35 -2.22
C GLY A 65 14.79 -6.90 -2.25
N VAL A 66 15.30 -6.10 -1.32
CA VAL A 66 15.03 -4.66 -1.23
C VAL A 66 16.30 -3.88 -0.92
N LEU A 67 16.38 -2.68 -1.45
CA LEU A 67 17.36 -1.68 -1.05
C LEU A 67 16.68 -0.69 -0.10
N LEU A 68 16.97 -0.79 1.19
CA LEU A 68 16.40 0.09 2.21
C LEU A 68 17.11 1.43 2.23
N GLY A 69 16.37 2.49 2.45
CA GLY A 69 16.89 3.86 2.56
C GLY A 69 16.07 4.71 3.52
N SER A 70 16.51 5.94 3.72
CA SER A 70 15.81 6.95 4.52
C SER A 70 15.83 8.30 3.81
N GLY A 71 14.88 9.21 4.18
CA GLY A 71 14.87 10.56 3.64
C GLY A 71 13.77 10.84 2.63
N TYR A 72 12.71 10.05 2.59
CA TYR A 72 11.50 10.41 1.84
C TYR A 72 10.95 11.75 2.37
N GLY A 73 10.68 12.70 1.47
CA GLY A 73 10.21 14.04 1.85
C GLY A 73 11.32 15.06 2.15
N GLY A 74 12.60 14.75 1.92
CA GLY A 74 13.70 15.74 1.93
C GLY A 74 14.34 16.02 3.29
N GLY A 75 14.08 15.21 4.30
CA GLY A 75 14.49 15.45 5.70
C GLY A 75 15.67 14.63 6.24
N GLY A 76 16.45 13.96 5.42
CA GLY A 76 17.58 13.18 5.94
C GLY A 76 18.76 13.11 4.97
N SER A 77 19.97 13.39 5.45
CA SER A 77 21.20 12.96 4.79
C SER A 77 21.21 11.42 4.83
N GLY A 78 21.03 10.79 3.67
CA GLY A 78 20.94 9.33 3.60
C GLY A 78 22.12 8.67 4.29
N THR A 79 21.84 7.89 5.31
CA THR A 79 22.75 6.82 5.70
C THR A 79 22.81 5.84 4.55
N ASP A 80 23.94 5.21 4.35
CA ASP A 80 24.18 4.28 3.26
C ASP A 80 23.01 3.33 3.09
N PRO A 81 22.54 3.09 1.86
CA PRO A 81 21.44 2.18 1.60
C PRO A 81 21.85 0.75 2.01
N LEU A 82 20.90 0.03 2.65
CA LEU A 82 21.11 -1.35 3.05
C LEU A 82 20.41 -2.28 2.07
N ARG A 83 21.17 -3.14 1.39
CA ARG A 83 20.61 -4.24 0.60
C ARG A 83 20.21 -5.38 1.53
N VAL A 84 18.99 -5.86 1.36
CA VAL A 84 18.45 -7.03 2.08
C VAL A 84 17.93 -8.02 1.06
N ASP A 85 18.50 -9.21 1.02
CA ASP A 85 18.08 -10.31 0.16
C ASP A 85 16.98 -11.15 0.83
N PRO A 86 16.11 -11.83 0.04
CA PRO A 86 15.15 -12.76 0.61
C PRO A 86 15.84 -13.85 1.41
N PRO A 87 15.40 -14.12 2.66
CA PRO A 87 16.01 -15.15 3.48
C PRO A 87 15.82 -16.55 2.88
N THR A 88 16.90 -17.32 2.73
CA THR A 88 16.89 -18.70 2.19
C THR A 88 16.95 -19.77 3.28
N ASP A 89 17.70 -19.50 4.36
CA ASP A 89 17.99 -20.47 5.41
C ASP A 89 17.37 -20.12 6.77
N ALA A 90 16.51 -19.09 6.81
CA ALA A 90 15.87 -18.66 8.05
C ALA A 90 14.68 -19.56 8.43
N SER A 91 14.57 -19.89 9.70
CA SER A 91 13.37 -20.55 10.22
C SER A 91 12.21 -19.56 10.35
N PRO A 92 10.97 -19.94 9.93
CA PRO A 92 9.82 -19.08 10.06
C PRO A 92 9.55 -18.71 11.53
N ILE A 93 9.22 -17.44 11.75
CA ILE A 93 8.79 -16.95 13.07
C ILE A 93 7.29 -16.59 13.05
N PRO A 94 6.56 -16.70 14.17
CA PRO A 94 5.19 -16.21 14.26
C PRO A 94 5.14 -14.70 14.04
N VAL A 95 4.13 -14.25 13.28
CA VAL A 95 3.88 -12.83 13.04
C VAL A 95 2.39 -12.53 13.15
N GLY A 96 2.07 -11.40 13.75
CA GLY A 96 0.69 -10.94 13.96
C GLY A 96 0.06 -10.27 12.72
N HIS A 97 0.73 -10.26 11.55
CA HIS A 97 0.12 -9.79 10.32
C HIS A 97 -1.13 -10.63 10.02
N THR A 98 -2.28 -9.97 9.94
CA THR A 98 -3.58 -10.62 9.80
C THR A 98 -3.57 -11.69 8.70
N ARG A 99 -3.92 -12.93 9.05
CA ARG A 99 -4.02 -14.09 8.13
C ARG A 99 -2.68 -14.53 7.52
N GLN A 100 -1.54 -14.07 8.03
CA GLN A 100 -0.21 -14.51 7.56
C GLN A 100 0.34 -15.66 8.39
N GLY A 101 0.22 -15.59 9.70
CA GLY A 101 0.68 -16.61 10.65
C GLY A 101 2.18 -16.61 10.89
N THR A 102 2.99 -16.83 9.87
CA THR A 102 4.45 -16.86 9.96
C THR A 102 5.12 -16.08 8.82
N ALA A 103 6.35 -15.61 9.06
CA ALA A 103 7.20 -14.99 8.05
C ALA A 103 8.67 -15.32 8.33
N LEU A 104 9.55 -15.08 7.36
CA LEU A 104 10.99 -15.31 7.51
C LEU A 104 11.68 -14.03 7.98
N PRO A 105 12.48 -14.05 9.08
CA PRO A 105 13.25 -12.89 9.50
C PRO A 105 14.38 -12.61 8.49
N ALA A 106 14.62 -11.32 8.21
CA ALA A 106 15.66 -10.88 7.26
C ALA A 106 17.08 -11.05 7.80
N GLY A 107 17.23 -10.98 9.13
CA GLY A 107 18.53 -11.09 9.79
C GLY A 107 18.95 -9.84 10.54
N GLY A 108 20.03 -9.98 11.34
CA GLY A 108 20.44 -8.97 12.33
C GLY A 108 20.77 -7.60 11.76
N GLU A 109 21.43 -7.52 10.60
CA GLU A 109 21.79 -6.25 9.99
C GLU A 109 20.56 -5.40 9.64
N ALA A 110 19.52 -6.03 9.07
CA ALA A 110 18.24 -5.37 8.78
C ALA A 110 17.51 -4.96 10.07
N ASP A 111 17.57 -5.80 11.10
CA ASP A 111 16.94 -5.55 12.40
C ASP A 111 17.64 -4.38 13.13
N GLU A 112 18.97 -4.33 13.11
CA GLU A 112 19.77 -3.22 13.66
C GLU A 112 19.48 -1.90 12.93
N TRP A 113 19.42 -1.96 11.59
CA TRP A 113 19.12 -0.80 10.76
C TRP A 113 17.74 -0.21 11.08
N LEU A 114 16.74 -1.07 11.25
CA LEU A 114 15.37 -0.67 11.62
C LEU A 114 15.30 -0.16 13.05
N SER A 115 15.86 -0.91 14.00
CA SER A 115 15.80 -0.59 15.43
C SER A 115 16.41 0.78 15.73
N ALA A 116 17.53 1.09 15.09
CA ALA A 116 18.19 2.40 15.20
C ALA A 116 17.28 3.56 14.75
N ARG A 117 16.46 3.35 13.70
CA ARG A 117 15.58 4.39 13.13
C ARG A 117 14.24 4.50 13.86
N LEU A 118 13.78 3.40 14.43
CA LEU A 118 12.50 3.36 15.15
C LEU A 118 12.63 3.64 16.64
N GLY A 119 13.86 3.58 17.19
CA GLY A 119 14.12 3.72 18.63
C GLY A 119 13.49 2.60 19.46
N MET A 120 13.36 1.40 18.88
CA MET A 120 12.80 0.22 19.52
C MET A 120 13.30 -1.04 18.83
N ASP A 121 13.26 -2.18 19.54
CA ASP A 121 13.57 -3.46 18.93
C ASP A 121 12.55 -3.78 17.83
N ALA A 122 13.03 -3.87 16.59
CA ALA A 122 12.23 -4.14 15.42
C ALA A 122 12.92 -5.12 14.48
N ARG A 123 12.14 -5.94 13.81
CA ARG A 123 12.64 -6.94 12.85
C ARG A 123 11.99 -6.73 11.50
N LEU A 124 12.80 -6.85 10.45
CA LEU A 124 12.29 -6.96 9.09
C LEU A 124 11.93 -8.42 8.81
N VAL A 125 10.73 -8.65 8.30
CA VAL A 125 10.26 -9.99 7.96
C VAL A 125 9.78 -10.05 6.53
N TRP A 126 10.03 -11.19 5.88
CA TRP A 126 9.66 -11.46 4.49
C TRP A 126 8.55 -12.50 4.41
N GLN A 127 7.57 -12.25 3.55
CA GLN A 127 6.52 -13.19 3.20
C GLN A 127 7.02 -14.14 2.11
N PRO A 128 7.33 -15.41 2.40
CA PRO A 128 7.92 -16.31 1.42
C PRO A 128 6.94 -16.71 0.29
N ASP A 129 5.68 -16.96 0.65
CA ASP A 129 4.64 -17.34 -0.31
C ASP A 129 3.35 -16.53 -0.09
N PRO A 130 3.07 -15.53 -0.95
CA PRO A 130 1.81 -14.77 -0.88
C PRO A 130 0.57 -15.63 -1.21
N ARG A 131 0.73 -16.80 -1.87
CA ARG A 131 -0.39 -17.70 -2.17
C ARG A 131 -1.01 -18.30 -0.91
N ALA A 132 -0.26 -18.35 0.19
CA ALA A 132 -0.77 -18.81 1.48
C ALA A 132 -1.76 -17.82 2.14
N ARG A 133 -1.78 -16.54 1.69
CA ARG A 133 -2.60 -15.49 2.29
C ARG A 133 -3.79 -15.12 1.39
N THR A 134 -5.00 -15.46 1.84
CA THR A 134 -6.26 -15.14 1.14
C THR A 134 -6.75 -13.74 1.48
N VAL A 135 -7.49 -13.11 0.57
CA VAL A 135 -8.24 -11.88 0.84
C VAL A 135 -9.38 -12.18 1.81
N ASN A 136 -9.64 -11.25 2.74
CA ASN A 136 -10.75 -11.42 3.69
C ASN A 136 -12.10 -11.35 2.95
N PRO A 137 -13.04 -12.30 3.15
CA PRO A 137 -14.39 -12.21 2.60
C PRO A 137 -15.11 -10.90 2.96
N ALA A 138 -14.86 -10.32 4.14
CA ALA A 138 -15.39 -9.00 4.54
C ALA A 138 -14.91 -7.84 3.63
N ASN A 139 -13.82 -8.05 2.89
CA ASN A 139 -13.32 -7.14 1.87
C ASN A 139 -13.68 -7.59 0.43
N GLY A 140 -14.71 -8.41 0.29
CA GLY A 140 -15.16 -8.94 -1.00
C GLY A 140 -14.23 -10.00 -1.60
N GLY A 141 -13.36 -10.62 -0.77
CA GLY A 141 -12.44 -11.67 -1.23
C GLY A 141 -13.15 -12.98 -1.55
N ASN A 142 -12.81 -13.56 -2.66
CA ASN A 142 -13.13 -14.93 -3.04
C ASN A 142 -12.09 -15.93 -2.50
N PRO A 143 -12.40 -17.22 -2.41
CA PRO A 143 -11.47 -18.24 -1.92
C PRO A 143 -10.12 -18.31 -2.68
N GLU A 144 -10.13 -17.97 -3.97
CA GLU A 144 -8.97 -17.95 -4.85
C GLU A 144 -8.15 -16.66 -4.80
N ASP A 145 -8.69 -15.57 -4.27
CA ASP A 145 -7.98 -14.29 -4.20
C ASP A 145 -6.82 -14.35 -3.21
N ARG A 146 -5.67 -13.87 -3.64
CA ARG A 146 -4.41 -13.87 -2.88
C ARG A 146 -3.90 -12.46 -2.68
N MET A 147 -3.10 -12.26 -1.64
CA MET A 147 -2.54 -10.94 -1.36
C MET A 147 -1.19 -11.00 -0.65
N SER A 148 -0.37 -9.99 -0.89
CA SER A 148 0.83 -9.70 -0.11
C SER A 148 0.48 -9.25 1.32
N LEU A 149 1.39 -8.61 2.06
CA LEU A 149 1.12 -8.08 3.41
C LEU A 149 0.26 -6.79 3.40
N ALA A 150 -0.40 -6.45 2.28
CA ALA A 150 -1.38 -5.36 2.23
C ALA A 150 -2.52 -5.58 3.26
N ASP A 151 -3.23 -4.50 3.66
CA ASP A 151 -4.21 -4.58 4.74
C ASP A 151 -5.54 -5.21 4.31
N ALA A 152 -6.14 -4.69 3.25
CA ALA A 152 -7.53 -5.01 2.90
C ALA A 152 -7.67 -5.83 1.61
N GLY A 153 -6.84 -5.56 0.61
CA GLY A 153 -6.88 -6.23 -0.69
C GLY A 153 -5.54 -6.20 -1.39
N PRO A 154 -5.40 -6.93 -2.51
CA PRO A 154 -4.16 -6.99 -3.27
C PRO A 154 -3.68 -5.62 -3.77
N LEU A 155 -4.61 -4.81 -4.28
CA LEU A 155 -4.33 -3.50 -4.86
C LEU A 155 -5.41 -2.49 -4.44
N LEU A 156 -5.02 -1.22 -4.40
CA LEU A 156 -5.92 -0.08 -4.27
C LEU A 156 -5.82 0.77 -5.54
N LEU A 157 -6.96 1.02 -6.19
CA LEU A 157 -7.12 1.98 -7.26
C LEU A 157 -7.83 3.23 -6.72
N THR A 158 -7.38 4.39 -7.17
CA THR A 158 -8.00 5.70 -6.88
C THR A 158 -8.04 6.55 -8.15
N SER A 159 -8.91 7.56 -8.17
CA SER A 159 -9.08 8.48 -9.29
C SER A 159 -8.64 9.90 -8.90
N GLU A 160 -7.98 10.61 -9.82
CA GLU A 160 -7.65 12.03 -9.65
C GLU A 160 -8.92 12.90 -9.62
N ALA A 161 -9.94 12.53 -10.41
CA ALA A 161 -11.23 13.22 -10.36
C ALA A 161 -11.90 13.08 -8.97
N SER A 162 -11.82 11.89 -8.36
CA SER A 162 -12.33 11.63 -7.00
C SER A 162 -11.57 12.44 -5.95
N LEU A 163 -10.23 12.56 -6.08
CA LEU A 163 -9.44 13.38 -5.18
C LEU A 163 -9.76 14.88 -5.35
N ALA A 164 -9.90 15.35 -6.58
CA ALA A 164 -10.27 16.74 -6.85
C ALA A 164 -11.64 17.10 -6.26
N GLN A 165 -12.61 16.20 -6.35
CA GLN A 165 -13.91 16.39 -5.72
C GLN A 165 -13.82 16.38 -4.19
N LEU A 166 -13.00 15.51 -3.62
CA LEU A 166 -12.78 15.50 -2.17
C LEU A 166 -12.12 16.80 -1.69
N ASP A 167 -11.12 17.30 -2.44
CA ASP A 167 -10.50 18.61 -2.17
C ASP A 167 -11.52 19.75 -2.23
N ALA A 168 -12.40 19.76 -3.23
CA ALA A 168 -13.45 20.77 -3.39
C ALA A 168 -14.46 20.78 -2.22
N TRP A 169 -14.57 19.71 -1.47
CA TRP A 169 -15.41 19.62 -0.26
C TRP A 169 -14.68 20.03 1.02
N THR A 170 -13.36 20.21 0.97
CA THR A 170 -12.61 20.71 2.14
C THR A 170 -12.78 22.21 2.32
N ASP A 171 -12.50 22.72 3.51
CA ASP A 171 -12.51 24.15 3.78
C ASP A 171 -11.31 24.83 3.07
N ASP A 172 -11.46 26.06 2.60
CA ASP A 172 -10.41 26.83 1.90
C ASP A 172 -9.10 26.96 2.69
N ALA A 173 -9.16 26.90 4.02
CA ALA A 173 -7.99 26.93 4.88
C ALA A 173 -7.23 25.59 4.95
N THR A 174 -7.79 24.52 4.38
CA THR A 174 -7.16 23.19 4.36
C THR A 174 -6.21 23.09 3.17
N PRO A 175 -4.93 22.73 3.39
CA PRO A 175 -4.03 22.44 2.27
C PRO A 175 -4.61 21.31 1.40
N ARG A 176 -4.31 21.35 0.10
CA ARG A 176 -4.74 20.30 -0.83
C ARG A 176 -4.30 18.92 -0.33
N LEU A 177 -5.20 17.97 -0.47
CA LEU A 177 -4.95 16.59 -0.07
C LEU A 177 -3.99 15.92 -1.06
N ASP A 178 -2.97 15.25 -0.52
CA ASP A 178 -2.09 14.43 -1.34
C ASP A 178 -2.70 13.02 -1.51
N MET A 179 -2.73 12.54 -2.75
CA MET A 179 -3.14 11.17 -3.09
C MET A 179 -2.36 10.11 -2.29
N LEU A 180 -1.12 10.38 -1.94
CA LEU A 180 -0.26 9.47 -1.17
C LEU A 180 -0.79 9.14 0.23
N ARG A 181 -1.66 9.97 0.80
CA ARG A 181 -2.36 9.66 2.07
C ARG A 181 -3.18 8.37 1.99
N PHE A 182 -3.73 8.09 0.83
CA PHE A 182 -4.55 6.90 0.56
C PHE A 182 -3.72 5.67 0.22
N ARG A 183 -2.43 5.85 -0.13
CA ARG A 183 -1.48 4.77 -0.46
C ARG A 183 -1.96 3.88 -1.61
N PRO A 184 -2.41 4.46 -2.74
CA PRO A 184 -2.85 3.67 -3.89
C PRO A 184 -1.69 2.94 -4.55
N ASN A 185 -2.00 1.82 -5.20
CA ASN A 185 -1.10 1.16 -6.14
C ASN A 185 -1.28 1.72 -7.56
N ILE A 186 -2.51 2.09 -7.90
CA ILE A 186 -2.89 2.57 -9.23
C ILE A 186 -3.68 3.86 -9.06
N VAL A 187 -3.28 4.90 -9.78
CA VAL A 187 -4.03 6.14 -9.91
C VAL A 187 -4.43 6.31 -11.37
N ILE A 188 -5.67 6.67 -11.60
CA ILE A 188 -6.22 6.99 -12.92
C ILE A 188 -6.63 8.46 -12.97
N ASP A 189 -6.70 9.07 -14.16
CA ASP A 189 -7.22 10.44 -14.32
C ASP A 189 -8.71 10.51 -13.91
N GLY A 190 -9.54 9.64 -14.47
CA GLY A 190 -10.98 9.61 -14.23
C GLY A 190 -11.72 10.76 -14.93
N ASP A 191 -12.94 10.49 -15.41
CA ASP A 191 -13.79 11.48 -16.06
C ASP A 191 -14.88 12.00 -15.11
N GLU A 192 -15.30 11.16 -14.16
CA GLU A 192 -16.33 11.46 -13.17
C GLU A 192 -15.88 11.05 -11.75
N PRO A 193 -16.04 11.93 -10.74
CA PRO A 193 -15.69 11.61 -9.37
C PRO A 193 -16.45 10.39 -8.84
N PHE A 194 -15.70 9.45 -8.25
CA PHE A 194 -16.21 8.24 -7.61
C PHE A 194 -16.90 7.23 -8.55
N ALA A 195 -16.76 7.40 -9.87
CA ALA A 195 -17.31 6.43 -10.82
C ALA A 195 -16.74 5.02 -10.61
N GLU A 196 -15.51 4.92 -10.10
CA GLU A 196 -14.86 3.66 -9.77
C GLU A 196 -15.62 2.82 -8.72
N ASP A 197 -16.47 3.41 -7.92
CA ASP A 197 -17.23 2.71 -6.87
C ASP A 197 -18.26 1.71 -7.43
N ASP A 198 -18.79 2.00 -8.61
CA ASP A 198 -19.87 1.24 -9.24
C ASP A 198 -19.33 0.20 -10.24
N TRP A 199 -18.04 0.12 -10.45
CA TRP A 199 -17.47 -0.83 -11.40
C TRP A 199 -17.42 -2.25 -10.81
N PRO A 200 -17.99 -3.27 -11.48
CA PRO A 200 -17.78 -4.66 -11.08
C PRO A 200 -16.38 -5.16 -11.44
N PHE A 201 -15.79 -4.60 -12.48
CA PHE A 201 -14.41 -4.89 -12.89
C PHE A 201 -13.81 -3.70 -13.66
N VAL A 202 -12.49 -3.71 -13.81
CA VAL A 202 -11.75 -2.76 -14.64
C VAL A 202 -10.65 -3.50 -15.38
N GLU A 203 -10.39 -3.09 -16.63
CA GLU A 203 -9.25 -3.55 -17.40
C GLU A 203 -8.23 -2.41 -17.55
N LEU A 204 -6.97 -2.69 -17.26
CA LEU A 204 -5.84 -1.77 -17.34
C LEU A 204 -4.77 -2.40 -18.22
N GLY A 205 -4.46 -1.78 -19.37
CA GLY A 205 -3.45 -2.32 -20.29
C GLY A 205 -3.71 -3.75 -20.76
N GLY A 206 -4.96 -4.19 -20.83
CA GLY A 206 -5.34 -5.57 -21.20
C GLY A 206 -5.35 -6.54 -20.01
N VAL A 207 -5.00 -6.12 -18.81
CA VAL A 207 -5.10 -6.94 -17.59
C VAL A 207 -6.41 -6.64 -16.89
N ARG A 208 -7.21 -7.69 -16.63
CA ARG A 208 -8.51 -7.57 -15.98
C ARG A 208 -8.40 -7.72 -14.46
N PHE A 209 -9.09 -6.84 -13.74
CA PHE A 209 -9.21 -6.83 -12.29
C PHE A 209 -10.69 -6.82 -11.90
N ARG A 210 -11.05 -7.63 -10.91
CA ARG A 210 -12.34 -7.54 -10.25
C ARG A 210 -12.28 -6.47 -9.17
N VAL A 211 -13.25 -5.57 -9.13
CA VAL A 211 -13.45 -4.67 -7.99
C VAL A 211 -14.07 -5.48 -6.86
N THR A 212 -13.39 -5.55 -5.72
CA THR A 212 -13.85 -6.39 -4.62
C THR A 212 -14.69 -5.61 -3.62
N LYS A 213 -14.36 -4.34 -3.40
CA LYS A 213 -15.02 -3.47 -2.43
C LYS A 213 -14.57 -2.03 -2.62
N VAL A 214 -15.44 -1.06 -2.36
CA VAL A 214 -15.01 0.32 -2.06
C VAL A 214 -14.15 0.28 -0.80
N CYS A 215 -13.04 0.99 -0.78
CA CYS A 215 -12.07 0.90 0.30
C CYS A 215 -12.46 1.79 1.48
N ASP A 216 -12.68 1.20 2.65
CA ASP A 216 -12.85 1.94 3.90
C ASP A 216 -11.52 2.55 4.35
N ARG A 217 -11.62 3.80 4.85
CA ARG A 217 -10.43 4.57 5.21
C ARG A 217 -10.21 4.59 6.72
N CYS A 218 -9.00 4.27 7.12
CA CYS A 218 -8.58 4.27 8.51
C CYS A 218 -7.76 5.51 8.87
N SER A 219 -7.37 5.63 10.15
CA SER A 219 -6.54 6.72 10.68
C SER A 219 -5.20 6.94 9.97
N MET A 220 -4.72 5.97 9.18
CA MET A 220 -3.51 6.12 8.37
C MET A 220 -3.57 7.34 7.44
N THR A 221 -4.75 7.64 6.87
CA THR A 221 -4.93 8.76 5.96
C THR A 221 -4.86 10.14 6.65
N LEU A 222 -4.95 10.18 7.98
CA LEU A 222 -4.80 11.41 8.77
C LEU A 222 -3.35 11.88 8.86
N ILE A 223 -2.40 11.01 8.54
CA ILE A 223 -0.97 11.34 8.60
C ILE A 223 -0.57 11.96 7.26
N ASP A 224 0.02 13.14 7.32
CA ASP A 224 0.66 13.73 6.14
C ASP A 224 1.93 12.93 5.82
N PRO A 225 2.07 12.37 4.59
CA PRO A 225 3.18 11.47 4.28
C PRO A 225 4.55 12.17 4.16
N VAL A 226 4.56 13.51 4.08
CA VAL A 226 5.78 14.32 3.95
C VAL A 226 6.18 14.92 5.29
N THR A 227 5.23 15.60 5.95
CA THR A 227 5.50 16.31 7.21
C THR A 227 5.31 15.45 8.45
N LEU A 228 4.70 14.27 8.32
CA LEU A 228 4.26 13.36 9.39
C LEU A 228 3.25 13.98 10.36
N ALA A 229 2.74 15.17 10.06
CA ALA A 229 1.74 15.81 10.88
C ALA A 229 0.41 15.05 10.87
N HIS A 230 -0.18 14.91 12.05
CA HIS A 230 -1.52 14.34 12.19
C HIS A 230 -2.57 15.45 12.03
N GLY A 231 -3.55 15.20 11.15
CA GLY A 231 -4.66 16.10 10.87
C GLY A 231 -6.01 15.45 11.16
N LYS A 232 -7.08 16.13 10.72
CA LYS A 232 -8.46 15.58 10.74
C LYS A 232 -8.92 15.17 9.35
N GLU A 233 -8.25 15.70 8.32
CA GLU A 233 -8.52 15.37 6.92
C GLU A 233 -7.69 14.15 6.47
N PRO A 234 -8.21 13.35 5.55
CA PRO A 234 -9.48 13.49 4.80
C PRO A 234 -10.71 12.94 5.52
N ILE A 235 -10.55 12.28 6.67
CA ILE A 235 -11.65 11.56 7.35
C ILE A 235 -12.80 12.49 7.72
N ARG A 236 -12.52 13.72 8.16
CA ARG A 236 -13.56 14.70 8.52
C ARG A 236 -14.47 15.02 7.32
N THR A 237 -13.89 15.25 6.16
CA THR A 237 -14.64 15.56 4.93
C THR A 237 -15.33 14.30 4.37
N LEU A 238 -14.65 13.15 4.35
CA LEU A 238 -15.28 11.89 3.97
C LEU A 238 -16.47 11.55 4.87
N ALA A 239 -16.40 11.83 6.16
CA ALA A 239 -17.51 11.57 7.08
C ALA A 239 -18.77 12.41 6.79
N LYS A 240 -18.63 13.55 6.12
CA LYS A 240 -19.77 14.39 5.70
C LYS A 240 -20.38 13.92 4.39
N HIS A 241 -19.57 13.45 3.43
CA HIS A 241 -19.99 13.23 2.05
C HIS A 241 -19.95 11.76 1.61
N ARG A 242 -19.13 10.92 2.26
CA ARG A 242 -18.81 9.56 1.85
C ARG A 242 -18.86 8.59 3.03
N ARG A 243 -19.94 8.66 3.84
CA ARG A 243 -20.12 7.81 5.02
C ARG A 243 -21.38 6.97 4.92
N TRP A 244 -21.21 5.65 4.95
CA TRP A 244 -22.28 4.67 5.10
C TRP A 244 -21.75 3.46 5.87
N ASP A 245 -22.59 2.65 6.47
CA ASP A 245 -22.25 1.49 7.31
C ASP A 245 -21.24 1.81 8.44
N GLY A 246 -21.27 3.05 8.94
CA GLY A 246 -20.37 3.49 10.00
C GLY A 246 -18.93 3.78 9.57
N LEU A 247 -18.60 3.60 8.30
CA LEU A 247 -17.25 3.75 7.72
C LEU A 247 -17.20 4.91 6.73
N THR A 248 -15.99 5.38 6.42
CA THR A 248 -15.72 6.41 5.41
C THR A 248 -14.98 5.77 4.23
N TRP A 249 -15.31 6.19 3.00
CA TRP A 249 -14.98 5.45 1.79
C TRP A 249 -14.25 6.31 0.76
N PHE A 250 -13.16 5.76 0.16
CA PHE A 250 -12.42 6.39 -0.94
C PHE A 250 -11.57 5.38 -1.69
N GLY A 251 -11.74 5.32 -3.03
CA GLY A 251 -11.07 4.37 -3.91
C GLY A 251 -11.59 2.94 -3.77
N VAL A 252 -11.12 2.03 -4.60
CA VAL A 252 -11.60 0.66 -4.69
C VAL A 252 -10.48 -0.37 -4.59
N LEU A 253 -10.78 -1.48 -3.94
CA LEU A 253 -9.88 -2.63 -3.84
C LEU A 253 -10.04 -3.49 -5.09
N LEU A 254 -8.91 -3.93 -5.64
CA LEU A 254 -8.85 -4.75 -6.84
C LEU A 254 -8.22 -6.11 -6.56
N ALA A 255 -8.81 -7.17 -7.13
CA ALA A 255 -8.21 -8.50 -7.21
C ALA A 255 -7.88 -8.83 -8.68
N PRO A 256 -6.62 -9.16 -9.00
CA PRO A 256 -6.22 -9.57 -10.34
C PRO A 256 -6.98 -10.82 -10.81
N GLN A 257 -7.51 -10.80 -12.04
CA GLN A 257 -8.16 -11.94 -12.67
C GLN A 257 -7.26 -12.58 -13.75
N ALA A 258 -6.17 -11.90 -14.08
CA ALA A 258 -5.14 -12.36 -15.01
C ALA A 258 -3.78 -11.80 -14.57
N THR A 259 -2.71 -12.43 -15.00
CA THR A 259 -1.34 -11.92 -14.91
C THR A 259 -1.00 -11.13 -16.17
N GLY A 260 -0.04 -10.23 -16.08
CA GLY A 260 0.41 -9.40 -17.20
C GLY A 260 1.26 -8.25 -16.72
N ALA A 261 1.30 -7.16 -17.47
CA ALA A 261 1.96 -5.93 -17.07
C ALA A 261 1.03 -4.74 -17.29
N ILE A 262 1.14 -3.74 -16.42
CA ILE A 262 0.48 -2.45 -16.57
C ILE A 262 1.52 -1.35 -16.64
N THR A 263 1.24 -0.31 -17.41
CA THR A 263 2.16 0.81 -17.66
C THR A 263 1.42 2.14 -17.47
N VAL A 264 2.13 3.15 -17.00
CA VAL A 264 1.60 4.52 -16.97
C VAL A 264 1.26 4.95 -18.40
N GLY A 265 0.06 5.49 -18.59
CA GLY A 265 -0.52 5.80 -19.91
C GLY A 265 -1.43 4.70 -20.47
N ASP A 266 -1.47 3.52 -19.86
CA ASP A 266 -2.40 2.46 -20.27
C ASP A 266 -3.84 2.91 -20.19
N ARG A 267 -4.63 2.46 -21.18
CA ARG A 267 -6.06 2.72 -21.22
C ARG A 267 -6.78 2.00 -20.09
N VAL A 268 -7.73 2.69 -19.50
CA VAL A 268 -8.65 2.18 -18.46
C VAL A 268 -10.01 1.92 -19.08
N LEU A 269 -10.49 0.70 -18.99
CA LEU A 269 -11.79 0.27 -19.48
C LEU A 269 -12.61 -0.23 -18.30
N PRO A 270 -13.57 0.57 -17.80
CA PRO A 270 -14.53 0.09 -16.81
C PRO A 270 -15.47 -0.94 -17.42
N GLY A 271 -15.96 -1.87 -16.61
CA GLY A 271 -16.87 -2.92 -17.04
C GLY A 271 -18.14 -2.97 -16.25
#